data_ac089dd55eaf0ddb75f4b41ac033d929
#
_entry.id   ac089dd55eaf0ddb75f4b41ac033d929
#
_cell.length_a   1.000
_cell.length_b   1.000
_cell.length_c   1.000
_cell.angle_alpha   90.00
_cell.angle_beta   90.00
_cell.angle_gamma   90.00
#
_symmetry.space_group_name_H-M   'P 1'
#
loop_
_entity.id
_entity.type
_entity.pdbx_description
1 polymer ?
#
loop_
_entity_poly.entity_id
_entity_poly.type
_entity_poly.pdbx_seq_one_letter_code
_entity_poly.pdbx_strand_id
1 'polypeptide(L)' 'MPLITRKEAARLAKRTLSQRRYEHTRNVEKLAVRLAERNGVSEEKAALAALLHDIAKEL' A
#
# COMPACT_ATOMS: atom_id res chain seq x y z
N MET A 1 6.03 8.56 -13.64
CA MET A 1 4.82 7.78 -13.88
C MET A 1 4.89 6.46 -13.12
N PRO A 2 3.92 6.14 -12.29
CA PRO A 2 3.97 4.89 -11.58
C PRO A 2 3.83 3.71 -12.55
N LEU A 3 4.67 2.73 -12.39
CA LEU A 3 4.66 1.52 -13.21
C LEU A 3 3.61 0.53 -12.74
N ILE A 4 3.00 0.82 -11.60
CA ILE A 4 2.06 -0.09 -10.96
C ILE A 4 0.94 0.72 -10.30
N THR A 5 -0.29 0.23 -10.41
CA THR A 5 -1.43 0.87 -9.77
C THR A 5 -1.57 0.35 -8.34
N ARG A 6 -2.40 1.06 -7.53
CA ARG A 6 -2.73 0.63 -6.17
C ARG A 6 -3.29 -0.80 -6.17
N LYS A 7 -4.17 -1.09 -7.13
CA LYS A 7 -4.80 -2.41 -7.25
C LYS A 7 -3.77 -3.51 -7.53
N GLU A 8 -2.85 -3.21 -8.44
CA GLU A 8 -1.77 -4.16 -8.76
C GLU A 8 -0.82 -4.35 -7.59
N ALA A 9 -0.50 -3.27 -6.87
CA ALA A 9 0.36 -3.36 -5.70
C ALA A 9 -0.29 -4.19 -4.60
N ALA A 10 -1.62 -4.07 -4.41
CA ALA A 10 -2.35 -4.86 -3.45
C ALA A 10 -2.30 -6.35 -3.80
N ARG A 11 -2.44 -6.68 -5.08
CA ARG A 11 -2.33 -8.06 -5.55
C ARG A 11 -0.93 -8.62 -5.30
N LEU A 12 0.08 -7.81 -5.59
CA LEU A 12 1.46 -8.21 -5.37
C LEU A 12 1.73 -8.44 -3.89
N ALA A 13 1.21 -7.57 -3.03
CA ALA A 13 1.34 -7.72 -1.59
C ALA A 13 0.72 -9.04 -1.12
N LYS A 14 -0.46 -9.37 -1.64
CA LYS A 14 -1.15 -10.61 -1.28
C LYS A 14 -0.34 -11.84 -1.64
N ARG A 15 0.38 -11.78 -2.76
CA ARG A 15 1.20 -12.90 -3.24
C ARG A 15 2.55 -12.98 -2.54
N THR A 16 3.08 -11.85 -2.12
CA THR A 16 4.43 -11.73 -1.58
C THR A 16 4.48 -11.88 -0.06
N LEU A 17 3.49 -11.33 0.63
CA LEU A 17 3.46 -11.30 2.08
C LEU A 17 2.68 -12.48 2.66
N SER A 18 3.01 -12.86 3.90
CA SER A 18 2.20 -13.81 4.62
C SER A 18 0.81 -13.21 4.84
N GLN A 19 -0.18 -14.05 5.14
CA GLN A 19 -1.55 -13.59 5.38
C GLN A 19 -1.59 -12.51 6.46
N ARG A 20 -0.88 -12.73 7.55
CA ARG A 20 -0.82 -11.80 8.66
C ARG A 20 -0.23 -10.44 8.26
N ARG A 21 0.87 -10.47 7.53
CA ARG A 21 1.53 -9.24 7.08
C ARG A 21 0.70 -8.52 6.04
N TYR A 22 0.06 -9.27 5.17
CA TYR A 22 -0.82 -8.69 4.18
C TYR A 22 -1.97 -7.93 4.83
N GLU A 23 -2.60 -8.52 5.85
CA GLU A 23 -3.70 -7.87 6.57
C GLU A 23 -3.21 -6.60 7.26
N HIS A 24 -2.04 -6.66 7.88
CA HIS A 24 -1.43 -5.50 8.51
C HIS A 24 -1.16 -4.40 7.47
N THR A 25 -0.59 -4.78 6.34
CA THR A 25 -0.27 -3.85 5.27
C THR A 25 -1.51 -3.16 4.73
N ARG A 26 -2.61 -3.90 4.56
CA ARG A 26 -3.86 -3.32 4.10
C ARG A 26 -4.41 -2.31 5.12
N ASN A 27 -4.25 -2.58 6.41
CA ASN A 27 -4.66 -1.65 7.45
C ASN A 27 -3.81 -0.37 7.42
N VAL A 28 -2.51 -0.50 7.22
CA VAL A 28 -1.61 0.65 7.09
C VAL A 28 -1.96 1.46 5.85
N GLU A 29 -2.30 0.78 4.76
CA GLU A 29 -2.74 1.43 3.53
C GLU A 29 -3.96 2.31 3.78
N LYS A 30 -4.96 1.78 4.49
CA LYS A 30 -6.18 2.54 4.81
C LYS A 30 -5.87 3.76 5.66
N LEU A 31 -4.97 3.62 6.61
CA LEU A 31 -4.56 4.74 7.45
C LEU A 31 -3.84 5.80 6.64
N ALA A 32 -2.96 5.38 5.73
CA ALA A 32 -2.24 6.30 4.86
C ALA A 32 -3.21 7.08 3.97
N VAL A 33 -4.25 6.44 3.47
CA VAL A 33 -5.27 7.08 2.64
C VAL A 33 -6.03 8.14 3.45
N ARG A 34 -6.38 7.84 4.70
CA ARG A 34 -7.06 8.81 5.57
C ARG A 34 -6.20 10.04 5.82
N LEU A 35 -4.92 9.82 6.08
CA LEU A 35 -3.99 10.92 6.32
C LEU A 35 -3.82 11.78 5.07
N ALA A 36 -3.73 11.13 3.91
CA ALA A 36 -3.62 11.82 2.62
C ALA A 36 -4.85 12.69 2.37
N GLU A 37 -6.03 12.14 2.63
CA GLU A 37 -7.29 12.86 2.46
C GLU A 37 -7.34 14.11 3.34
N ARG A 38 -6.92 13.98 4.59
CA ARG A 38 -6.90 15.10 5.54
C ARG A 38 -5.91 16.19 5.16
N ASN A 39 -4.83 15.82 4.51
CA ASN A 39 -3.76 16.75 4.17
C ASN A 39 -3.79 17.21 2.71
N GLY A 40 -4.82 16.82 1.97
CA GLY A 40 -4.97 17.24 0.57
C GLY A 40 -3.94 16.69 -0.38
N VAL A 41 -3.35 15.54 -0.05
CA VAL A 41 -2.40 14.87 -0.95
C VAL A 41 -3.07 13.67 -1.61
N SER A 42 -2.41 13.13 -2.63
CA SER A 42 -2.98 12.03 -3.42
C SER A 42 -3.17 10.76 -2.59
N GLU A 43 -4.42 10.29 -2.50
CA GLU A 43 -4.75 9.05 -1.81
C GLU A 43 -4.14 7.84 -2.53
N GLU A 44 -4.13 7.90 -3.86
CA GLU A 44 -3.54 6.83 -4.68
C GLU A 44 -2.05 6.67 -4.38
N LYS A 45 -1.33 7.78 -4.34
CA LYS A 45 0.11 7.76 -4.06
C LYS A 45 0.41 7.29 -2.64
N ALA A 46 -0.41 7.73 -1.67
CA ALA A 46 -0.22 7.33 -0.28
C ALA A 46 -0.45 5.84 -0.11
N ALA A 47 -1.51 5.31 -0.70
CA ALA A 47 -1.83 3.88 -0.65
C ALA A 47 -0.71 3.06 -1.32
N LEU A 48 -0.28 3.51 -2.48
CA LEU A 48 0.77 2.82 -3.24
C LEU A 48 2.08 2.79 -2.45
N ALA A 49 2.46 3.92 -1.85
CA ALA A 49 3.67 3.99 -1.05
C ALA A 49 3.64 3.02 0.14
N ALA A 50 2.50 2.94 0.83
CA ALA A 50 2.34 2.03 1.96
C ALA A 50 2.49 0.57 1.54
N LEU A 51 1.84 0.19 0.45
CA LEU A 51 1.90 -1.17 -0.08
C LEU A 51 3.31 -1.54 -0.52
N LEU A 52 3.95 -0.66 -1.29
CA LEU A 52 5.29 -0.93 -1.82
C LEU A 52 6.36 -0.97 -0.73
N HIS A 53 6.19 -0.18 0.32
CA HIS A 53 7.13 -0.16 1.44
C HIS A 53 7.22 -1.55 2.09
N ASP A 54 6.07 -2.16 2.37
CA ASP A 54 6.04 -3.46 3.01
C ASP A 54 6.49 -4.59 2.08
N ILE A 55 6.16 -4.48 0.79
CA ILE A 55 6.64 -5.44 -0.20
C ILE A 55 8.16 -5.40 -0.28
N ALA A 56 8.74 -4.19 -0.29
CA ALA A 56 10.18 -4.00 -0.38
C ALA A 56 10.93 -4.64 0.80
N LYS A 57 10.32 -4.67 1.96
CA LYS A 57 10.93 -5.29 3.14
C LYS A 57 11.13 -6.80 2.97
N GLU A 58 10.30 -7.44 2.14
CA GLU A 58 10.38 -8.88 1.92
C GLU A 58 11.35 -9.24 0.78
N LEU A 59 11.76 -8.27 0.02
CA LEU A 59 12.73 -8.46 -1.06
C LEU A 59 14.16 -8.25 -0.54
#